data_5650e61218e83d90cfd293d60a77beb9
#
_entry.id   5650e61218e83d90cfd293d60a77beb9
#
_cell.length_a   1.000
_cell.length_b   1.000
_cell.length_c   1.000
_cell.angle_alpha   90.00
_cell.angle_beta   90.00
_cell.angle_gamma   90.00
#
_symmetry.space_group_name_H-M   'P 1'
#
loop_
_entity.id
_entity.type
_entity.pdbx_description
1 polymer ?
#
loop_
_entity_poly.entity_id
_entity_poly.type
_entity_poly.pdbx_seq_one_letter_code
_entity_poly.pdbx_strand_id
1 'polypeptide(L)'
;IRSLNNIGSVFRTADAFLIEKIYLCGITAIPPNKEINKTALGATETVNWKHYKTTLECIDDLKRSGYTICSIEQAERSTMLNDFAVEKDKKYALVFGNEVYGVEQEVINKSDRVIEIPQFGSKHSLNVSVTIGIVCWELVRK
;
A
#
# COMPACT_ATOMS: atom_id res chain seq x y z
N ILE A 1 0.79 -0.38 9.41
CA ILE A 1 1.45 -1.70 9.41
C ILE A 1 2.31 -1.81 10.67
N ARG A 2 2.16 -2.90 11.40
CA ARG A 2 2.85 -3.12 12.69
C ARG A 2 4.14 -3.92 12.55
N SER A 3 4.15 -4.91 11.68
CA SER A 3 5.29 -5.82 11.55
C SER A 3 6.49 -5.15 10.88
N LEU A 4 7.62 -5.12 11.55
CA LEU A 4 8.87 -4.58 11.01
C LEU A 4 9.36 -5.39 9.82
N ASN A 5 9.14 -6.70 9.84
CA ASN A 5 9.50 -7.57 8.72
C ASN A 5 8.65 -7.27 7.49
N ASN A 6 7.37 -7.00 7.68
CA ASN A 6 6.49 -6.61 6.58
C ASN A 6 6.91 -5.26 5.98
N ILE A 7 7.29 -4.31 6.82
CA ILE A 7 7.76 -3.01 6.33
C ILE A 7 9.01 -3.18 5.45
N GLY A 8 9.98 -3.97 5.90
CA GLY A 8 11.18 -4.26 5.12
C GLY A 8 10.86 -4.93 3.80
N SER A 9 9.92 -5.89 3.80
CA SER A 9 9.47 -6.57 2.58
C SER A 9 8.81 -5.60 1.61
N VAL A 10 8.07 -4.62 2.11
CA VAL A 10 7.44 -3.59 1.28
C VAL A 10 8.51 -2.75 0.57
N PHE A 11 9.56 -2.34 1.26
CA PHE A 11 10.68 -1.62 0.64
C PHE A 11 11.32 -2.44 -0.48
N ARG A 12 11.55 -3.71 -0.23
CA ARG A 12 12.15 -4.61 -1.22
C ARG A 12 11.27 -4.76 -2.46
N THR A 13 9.96 -4.93 -2.25
CA THR A 13 8.98 -5.03 -3.34
C THR A 13 8.90 -3.71 -4.12
N ALA A 14 8.89 -2.59 -3.42
CA ALA A 14 8.85 -1.27 -4.05
C ALA A 14 10.06 -1.02 -4.94
N ASP A 15 11.24 -1.44 -4.48
CA ASP A 15 12.46 -1.35 -5.28
C ASP A 15 12.34 -2.20 -6.55
N ALA A 16 11.85 -3.43 -6.42
CA ALA A 16 11.72 -4.35 -7.55
C ALA A 16 10.81 -3.81 -8.66
N PHE A 17 9.75 -3.10 -8.30
CA PHE A 17 8.76 -2.59 -9.25
C PHE A 17 8.87 -1.08 -9.52
N LEU A 18 9.96 -0.47 -9.09
CA LEU A 18 10.22 0.96 -9.29
C LEU A 18 9.09 1.85 -8.78
N ILE A 19 8.55 1.51 -7.62
CA ILE A 19 7.55 2.35 -6.95
C ILE A 19 8.21 3.68 -6.58
N GLU A 20 7.53 4.77 -6.87
CA GLU A 20 8.09 6.11 -6.73
C GLU A 20 8.41 6.46 -5.28
N LYS A 21 7.51 6.11 -4.35
CA LYS A 21 7.68 6.52 -2.95
C LYS A 21 6.81 5.69 -2.02
N ILE A 22 7.28 5.49 -0.80
CA ILE A 22 6.53 4.85 0.27
C ILE A 22 6.18 5.89 1.32
N TYR A 23 4.92 5.91 1.75
CA TYR A 23 4.46 6.74 2.85
C TYR A 23 4.16 5.86 4.05
N LEU A 24 4.90 6.08 5.14
CA LEU A 24 4.75 5.34 6.38
C LEU A 24 3.89 6.19 7.32
N CYS A 25 2.71 5.71 7.65
CA CYS A 25 1.70 6.52 8.32
C CYS A 25 1.42 6.02 9.74
N GLY A 26 1.15 6.97 10.65
CA GLY A 26 0.75 6.66 12.01
C GLY A 26 1.81 5.91 12.79
N ILE A 27 1.42 4.77 13.35
CA ILE A 27 2.30 3.93 14.18
C ILE A 27 3.30 3.10 13.36
N THR A 28 3.22 3.14 12.03
CA THR A 28 4.14 2.40 11.18
C THR A 28 5.58 2.85 11.45
N ALA A 29 6.46 1.90 11.75
CA ALA A 29 7.85 2.19 12.07
C ALA A 29 8.60 2.72 10.84
N ILE A 30 9.68 3.44 11.09
CA ILE A 30 10.48 4.10 10.04
C ILE A 30 11.93 3.63 10.07
N PRO A 31 12.63 3.65 8.92
CA PRO A 31 14.07 3.47 8.90
C PRO A 31 14.79 4.64 9.63
N PRO A 32 16.02 4.45 10.16
CA PRO A 32 16.72 3.17 10.15
C PRO A 32 16.26 2.24 11.27
N ASN A 33 16.18 0.95 10.98
CA ASN A 33 15.76 -0.05 11.94
C ASN A 33 16.35 -1.40 11.54
N LYS A 34 16.96 -2.09 12.51
CA LYS A 34 17.63 -3.36 12.30
C LYS A 34 16.71 -4.45 11.73
N GLU A 35 15.50 -4.53 12.27
CA GLU A 35 14.53 -5.55 11.84
C GLU A 35 13.98 -5.25 10.45
N ILE A 36 13.77 -3.98 10.14
CA ILE A 36 13.37 -3.56 8.79
C ILE A 36 14.47 -3.95 7.79
N ASN A 37 15.72 -3.70 8.14
CA ASN A 37 16.86 -3.98 7.25
C ASN A 37 17.00 -5.46 6.91
N LYS A 38 16.60 -6.37 7.80
CA LYS A 38 16.69 -7.82 7.55
C LYS A 38 15.90 -8.26 6.32
N THR A 39 14.77 -7.63 6.06
CA THR A 39 13.92 -7.99 4.91
C THR A 39 14.01 -6.97 3.78
N ALA A 40 14.40 -5.75 4.07
CA ALA A 40 14.54 -4.70 3.05
C ALA A 40 15.77 -4.90 2.16
N LEU A 41 16.83 -5.51 2.68
CA LEU A 41 18.08 -5.82 1.94
C LEU A 41 18.65 -4.60 1.20
N GLY A 42 18.70 -3.45 1.88
CA GLY A 42 19.25 -2.21 1.32
C GLY A 42 18.23 -1.32 0.61
N ALA A 43 17.01 -1.79 0.40
CA ALA A 43 15.99 -1.01 -0.33
C ALA A 43 15.55 0.26 0.42
N THR A 44 15.80 0.37 1.72
CA THR A 44 15.52 1.62 2.46
C THR A 44 16.39 2.78 2.00
N GLU A 45 17.50 2.50 1.32
CA GLU A 45 18.42 3.51 0.77
C GLU A 45 18.10 3.84 -0.69
N THR A 46 17.41 2.96 -1.41
CA THR A 46 17.11 3.14 -2.84
C THR A 46 15.70 3.63 -3.09
N VAL A 47 14.75 3.35 -2.18
CA VAL A 47 13.37 3.77 -2.33
C VAL A 47 13.11 5.00 -1.46
N ASN A 48 12.57 6.04 -2.04
CA ASN A 48 12.18 7.24 -1.31
C ASN A 48 11.04 6.95 -0.35
N TRP A 49 11.08 7.52 0.84
CA TRP A 49 9.99 7.37 1.80
C TRP A 49 9.78 8.64 2.61
N LYS A 50 8.60 8.75 3.20
CA LYS A 50 8.24 9.86 4.08
C LYS A 50 7.29 9.35 5.15
N HIS A 51 7.37 9.90 6.35
CA HIS A 51 6.44 9.60 7.42
C HIS A 51 5.38 10.68 7.56
N TYR A 52 4.14 10.28 7.75
CA TYR A 52 3.02 11.14 8.09
C TYR A 52 2.45 10.72 9.44
N LYS A 53 2.04 11.70 10.23
CA LYS A 53 1.44 11.44 11.54
C LYS A 53 0.14 10.64 11.41
N THR A 54 -0.66 10.90 10.37
CA THR A 54 -1.88 10.17 10.10
C THR A 54 -1.99 9.83 8.61
N THR A 55 -2.72 8.75 8.32
CA THR A 55 -3.00 8.37 6.92
C THR A 55 -3.85 9.44 6.24
N LEU A 56 -4.80 10.04 6.95
CA LEU A 56 -5.68 11.07 6.39
C LEU A 56 -4.90 12.29 5.91
N GLU A 57 -3.92 12.75 6.68
CA GLU A 57 -3.06 13.87 6.26
C GLU A 57 -2.29 13.52 4.99
N CYS A 58 -1.77 12.30 4.91
CA CYS A 58 -1.04 11.82 3.74
C CYS A 58 -1.94 11.82 2.50
N ILE A 59 -3.14 11.26 2.63
CA ILE A 59 -4.12 11.20 1.54
C ILE A 59 -4.50 12.58 1.06
N ASP A 60 -4.75 13.51 1.97
CA ASP A 60 -5.13 14.87 1.60
C ASP A 60 -4.03 15.55 0.79
N ASP A 61 -2.77 15.38 1.19
CA ASP A 61 -1.63 15.92 0.46
C ASP A 61 -1.50 15.30 -0.94
N LEU A 62 -1.66 13.98 -1.03
CA LEU A 62 -1.57 13.27 -2.30
C LEU A 62 -2.70 13.66 -3.24
N LYS A 63 -3.91 13.84 -2.75
CA LYS A 63 -5.04 14.32 -3.56
C LYS A 63 -4.76 15.71 -4.12
N ARG A 64 -4.22 16.60 -3.31
CA ARG A 64 -3.85 17.93 -3.78
C ARG A 64 -2.77 17.88 -4.85
N SER A 65 -1.94 16.86 -4.84
CA SER A 65 -0.90 16.66 -5.85
C SER A 65 -1.39 15.88 -7.09
N GLY A 66 -2.68 15.57 -7.17
CA GLY A 66 -3.28 14.94 -8.34
C GLY A 66 -3.27 13.42 -8.34
N TYR A 67 -2.96 12.77 -7.22
CA TYR A 67 -2.99 11.32 -7.13
C TYR A 67 -4.42 10.79 -6.98
N THR A 68 -4.68 9.67 -7.63
CA THR A 68 -5.91 8.88 -7.41
C THR A 68 -5.64 7.91 -6.27
N ILE A 69 -6.47 7.97 -5.23
CA ILE A 69 -6.29 7.17 -4.02
C ILE A 69 -7.08 5.87 -4.13
N CYS A 70 -6.39 4.76 -4.01
CA CYS A 70 -6.98 3.42 -4.09
C CYS A 70 -6.70 2.67 -2.79
N SER A 71 -7.73 2.41 -2.00
CA SER A 71 -7.61 1.56 -0.82
C SER A 71 -7.77 0.10 -1.21
N ILE A 72 -6.89 -0.74 -0.66
CA ILE A 72 -6.91 -2.18 -0.90
C ILE A 72 -7.63 -2.82 0.27
N GLU A 73 -8.88 -3.21 0.05
CA GLU A 73 -9.73 -3.73 1.11
C GLU A 73 -10.94 -4.47 0.53
N GLN A 74 -11.56 -5.31 1.35
CA GLN A 74 -12.84 -5.94 1.03
C GLN A 74 -13.95 -4.98 1.42
N ALA A 75 -14.73 -4.52 0.47
CA ALA A 75 -15.81 -3.55 0.70
C ALA A 75 -16.93 -3.76 -0.31
N GLU A 76 -18.13 -3.28 0.04
CA GLU A 76 -19.33 -3.48 -0.78
C GLU A 76 -19.20 -2.94 -2.22
N ARG A 77 -18.51 -1.83 -2.39
CA ARG A 77 -18.37 -1.17 -3.69
C ARG A 77 -16.97 -1.29 -4.26
N SER A 78 -16.27 -2.37 -3.93
CA SER A 78 -14.94 -2.61 -4.45
C SER A 78 -14.98 -3.03 -5.91
N THR A 79 -13.88 -2.74 -6.60
CA THR A 79 -13.58 -3.30 -7.92
C THR A 79 -12.57 -4.42 -7.71
N MET A 80 -12.79 -5.58 -8.30
CA MET A 80 -11.83 -6.67 -8.23
C MET A 80 -10.55 -6.28 -8.96
N LEU A 81 -9.40 -6.66 -8.42
CA LEU A 81 -8.09 -6.28 -8.95
C LEU A 81 -7.93 -6.63 -10.43
N ASN A 82 -8.39 -7.80 -10.83
CA ASN A 82 -8.30 -8.25 -12.22
C ASN A 82 -9.15 -7.40 -13.18
N ASP A 83 -10.18 -6.74 -12.68
CA ASP A 83 -11.08 -5.89 -13.47
C ASP A 83 -10.69 -4.40 -13.40
N PHE A 84 -9.72 -4.05 -12.58
CA PHE A 84 -9.32 -2.67 -12.42
C PHE A 84 -8.52 -2.17 -13.63
N ALA A 85 -9.02 -1.11 -14.27
CA ALA A 85 -8.36 -0.53 -15.44
C ALA A 85 -7.42 0.60 -15.02
N VAL A 86 -6.16 0.51 -15.43
CA VAL A 86 -5.15 1.55 -15.18
C VAL A 86 -5.15 2.54 -16.33
N GLU A 87 -5.27 3.83 -16.00
CA GLU A 87 -5.19 4.91 -17.00
C GLU A 87 -3.77 5.47 -16.99
N LYS A 88 -3.14 5.53 -18.17
CA LYS A 88 -1.72 5.85 -18.32
C LYS A 88 -1.33 7.25 -17.84
N ASP A 89 -2.24 8.19 -17.89
CA ASP A 89 -2.00 9.58 -17.51
C ASP A 89 -2.33 9.87 -16.06
N LYS A 90 -2.76 8.88 -15.29
CA LYS A 90 -3.07 9.01 -13.87
C LYS A 90 -1.94 8.51 -12.98
N LYS A 91 -1.77 9.17 -11.86
CA LYS A 91 -0.87 8.73 -10.79
C LYS A 91 -1.71 8.09 -9.69
N TYR A 92 -1.30 6.91 -9.25
CA TYR A 92 -2.04 6.15 -8.25
C TYR A 92 -1.27 6.07 -6.95
N ALA A 93 -2.00 6.23 -5.84
CA ALA A 93 -1.50 5.95 -4.49
C ALA A 93 -2.31 4.81 -3.92
N LEU A 94 -1.63 3.76 -3.48
CA LEU A 94 -2.24 2.55 -2.95
C LEU A 94 -2.18 2.60 -1.43
N VAL A 95 -3.30 2.37 -0.76
CA VAL A 95 -3.37 2.35 0.70
C VAL A 95 -3.59 0.94 1.19
N PHE A 96 -2.69 0.49 2.05
CA PHE A 96 -2.76 -0.84 2.67
C PHE A 96 -2.94 -0.66 4.17
N GLY A 97 -3.76 -1.50 4.75
CA GLY A 97 -4.18 -1.34 6.13
C GLY A 97 -3.30 -2.06 7.15
N ASN A 98 -3.72 -1.94 8.40
CA ASN A 98 -3.15 -2.64 9.53
C ASN A 98 -3.45 -4.14 9.41
N GLU A 99 -2.55 -4.98 9.90
CA GLU A 99 -2.68 -6.45 9.81
C GLU A 99 -3.90 -6.98 10.58
N VAL A 100 -4.37 -6.25 11.58
CA VAL A 100 -5.51 -6.64 12.41
C VAL A 100 -6.80 -5.95 11.98
N TYR A 101 -6.74 -4.63 11.78
CA TYR A 101 -7.93 -3.80 11.58
C TYR A 101 -8.20 -3.42 10.13
N GLY A 102 -7.25 -3.68 9.23
CA GLY A 102 -7.38 -3.27 7.84
C GLY A 102 -7.24 -1.76 7.65
N VAL A 103 -7.82 -1.25 6.58
CA VAL A 103 -7.85 0.18 6.28
C VAL A 103 -8.99 0.84 7.07
N GLU A 104 -8.69 1.95 7.75
CA GLU A 104 -9.71 2.67 8.52
C GLU A 104 -10.86 3.13 7.62
N GLN A 105 -12.08 3.10 8.14
CA GLN A 105 -13.28 3.44 7.38
C GLN A 105 -13.24 4.88 6.83
N GLU A 106 -12.69 5.82 7.59
CA GLU A 106 -12.55 7.21 7.13
C GLU A 106 -11.62 7.32 5.92
N VAL A 107 -10.58 6.48 5.88
CA VAL A 107 -9.65 6.43 4.74
C VAL A 107 -10.37 5.85 3.53
N ILE A 108 -11.13 4.77 3.71
CA ILE A 108 -11.94 4.18 2.65
C ILE A 108 -12.93 5.21 2.08
N ASN A 109 -13.59 5.96 2.96
CA ASN A 109 -14.56 6.97 2.55
C ASN A 109 -13.94 8.09 1.71
N LYS A 110 -12.67 8.41 1.94
CA LYS A 110 -11.93 9.43 1.19
C LYS A 110 -11.20 8.89 -0.03
N SER A 111 -11.18 7.58 -0.21
CA SER A 111 -10.54 6.95 -1.36
C SER A 111 -11.37 7.14 -2.62
N ASP A 112 -10.70 7.33 -3.75
CA ASP A 112 -11.37 7.43 -5.05
C ASP A 112 -11.87 6.07 -5.51
N ARG A 113 -11.13 5.02 -5.20
CA ARG A 113 -11.48 3.64 -5.55
C ARG A 113 -11.13 2.70 -4.40
N VAL A 114 -11.84 1.60 -4.32
CA VAL A 114 -11.50 0.48 -3.45
C VAL A 114 -11.27 -0.74 -4.33
N ILE A 115 -10.13 -1.37 -4.15
CA ILE A 115 -9.72 -2.53 -4.96
C ILE A 115 -9.65 -3.74 -4.05
N GLU A 116 -10.22 -4.83 -4.51
CA GLU A 116 -10.28 -6.09 -3.77
C GLU A 116 -9.55 -7.19 -4.55
N ILE A 117 -8.74 -7.99 -3.84
CA ILE A 117 -8.12 -9.17 -4.44
C ILE A 117 -9.13 -10.33 -4.33
N PRO A 118 -9.51 -10.98 -5.44
CA PRO A 118 -10.36 -12.15 -5.37
C PRO A 118 -9.68 -13.26 -4.55
N GLN A 119 -10.38 -13.78 -3.54
CA GLN A 119 -9.87 -14.85 -2.70
C GLN A 119 -10.92 -15.96 -2.65
N PHE A 120 -10.47 -17.21 -2.81
CA PHE A 120 -11.35 -18.36 -2.99
C PHE A 120 -11.30 -19.33 -1.82
N GLY A 121 -10.47 -19.07 -0.83
CA GLY A 121 -10.34 -19.92 0.34
C GLY A 121 -11.31 -19.55 1.47
N SER A 122 -11.21 -20.27 2.58
CA SER A 122 -12.03 -20.03 3.76
C SER A 122 -11.52 -18.89 4.64
N LYS A 123 -10.24 -18.54 4.55
CA LYS A 123 -9.66 -17.38 5.23
C LYS A 123 -9.76 -16.17 4.31
N HIS A 124 -10.11 -15.02 4.87
CA HIS A 124 -10.43 -13.82 4.08
C HIS A 124 -9.35 -12.74 4.14
N SER A 125 -8.16 -13.08 4.63
CA SER A 125 -7.05 -12.13 4.69
C SER A 125 -5.75 -12.76 4.26
N LEU A 126 -4.96 -11.98 3.51
CA LEU A 126 -3.60 -12.33 3.14
C LEU A 126 -2.62 -11.53 3.98
N ASN A 127 -1.40 -12.02 4.12
CA ASN A 127 -0.32 -11.22 4.70
C ASN A 127 -0.18 -9.93 3.89
N VAL A 128 -0.02 -8.80 4.59
CA VAL A 128 -0.01 -7.48 3.93
C VAL A 128 1.13 -7.33 2.93
N SER A 129 2.31 -7.87 3.21
CA SER A 129 3.43 -7.76 2.27
C SER A 129 3.19 -8.60 1.00
N VAL A 130 2.50 -9.73 1.13
CA VAL A 130 2.08 -10.54 -0.02
C VAL A 130 1.05 -9.77 -0.83
N THR A 131 0.06 -9.18 -0.17
CA THR A 131 -0.95 -8.35 -0.83
C THR A 131 -0.32 -7.22 -1.62
N ILE A 132 0.64 -6.52 -1.04
CA ILE A 132 1.35 -5.42 -1.72
C ILE A 132 2.06 -5.94 -2.97
N GLY A 133 2.72 -7.08 -2.89
CA GLY A 133 3.39 -7.67 -4.05
C GLY A 133 2.42 -8.01 -5.17
N ILE A 134 1.29 -8.62 -4.85
CA ILE A 134 0.27 -8.98 -5.83
C ILE A 134 -0.29 -7.74 -6.52
N VAL A 135 -0.68 -6.73 -5.75
CA VAL A 135 -1.28 -5.51 -6.29
C VAL A 135 -0.27 -4.73 -7.13
N CYS A 136 0.96 -4.56 -6.64
CA CYS A 136 1.99 -3.83 -7.38
C CYS A 136 2.30 -4.51 -8.72
N TRP A 137 2.48 -5.83 -8.72
CA TRP A 137 2.72 -6.58 -9.96
C TRP A 137 1.57 -6.38 -10.96
N GLU A 138 0.34 -6.55 -10.49
CA GLU A 138 -0.82 -6.44 -11.38
C GLU A 138 -0.94 -5.04 -12.00
N LEU A 139 -0.72 -4.00 -11.23
CA LEU A 139 -0.85 -2.62 -11.74
C LEU A 139 0.32 -2.21 -12.62
N VAL A 140 1.53 -2.65 -12.31
CA VAL A 140 2.72 -2.32 -13.10
C VAL A 140 2.68 -2.98 -14.48
N ARG A 141 2.19 -4.21 -14.58
CA ARG A 141 2.12 -4.93 -15.86
C ARG A 141 1.00 -4.45 -16.78
N LYS A 142 0.07 -3.71 -16.25
CA LYS A 142 -1.00 -3.09 -17.06
C LYS A 142 -0.47 -1.80 -17.69
#